data_7eede971a7b75c6d1864cf5e49c7a3ef
#
_entry.id   7eede971a7b75c6d1864cf5e49c7a3ef
#
_cell.length_a   1.000
_cell.length_b   1.000
_cell.length_c   1.000
_cell.angle_alpha   90.00
_cell.angle_beta   90.00
_cell.angle_gamma   90.00
#
_symmetry.space_group_name_H-M   'P 1'
#
loop_
_entity.id
_entity.type
_entity.pdbx_description
1 polymer ?
#
loop_
_entity_poly.entity_id
_entity_poly.type
_entity_poly.pdbx_seq_one_letter_code
_entity_poly.pdbx_strand_id
1 'polypeptide(L)'
;NTMAPTAKGTIIDNELIPHVIKSIAAKDDITAVKIVSSRMLLATGFLRKVFEIFETFNTSIDMVTTSEVGVSLSIDNKMHLTQIVEELKKYGTVVVEENMCIICVVGDLRWMNVGCESCITAALHDIPIRMISFGGSDHNISFLVREVDKKEALQALSYHLFSPKCDGSKAFEKSKSCKRSCLKSKL
;
A
#
# COMPACT_ATOMS: atom_id res chain seq x y z
N ASN A 1 -22.73 15.92 11.78
CA ASN A 1 -21.61 15.97 12.75
C ASN A 1 -22.19 16.17 14.14
N THR A 2 -22.13 15.18 15.00
CA THR A 2 -22.74 15.17 16.34
C THR A 2 -22.15 16.25 17.25
N MET A 3 -20.88 16.61 17.04
CA MET A 3 -20.17 17.63 17.83
C MET A 3 -20.34 19.06 17.28
N ALA A 4 -20.86 19.21 16.07
CA ALA A 4 -21.14 20.50 15.43
C ALA A 4 -22.37 20.37 14.54
N PRO A 5 -23.59 20.42 15.11
CA PRO A 5 -24.85 20.17 14.38
C PRO A 5 -25.12 21.16 13.23
N THR A 6 -24.55 22.34 13.28
CA THR A 6 -24.67 23.38 12.24
C THR A 6 -23.63 23.28 11.13
N ALA A 7 -22.63 22.39 11.28
CA ALA A 7 -21.62 22.19 10.24
C ALA A 7 -22.21 21.40 9.06
N LYS A 8 -21.79 21.74 7.84
CA LYS A 8 -22.11 20.94 6.65
C LYS A 8 -21.69 19.49 6.91
N GLY A 9 -22.62 18.56 6.78
CA GLY A 9 -22.33 17.12 6.85
C GLY A 9 -21.51 16.63 5.67
N THR A 10 -21.11 15.37 5.71
CA THR A 10 -20.50 14.69 4.58
C THR A 10 -21.56 14.45 3.50
N ILE A 11 -21.28 14.90 2.29
CA ILE A 11 -22.09 14.62 1.12
C ILE A 11 -21.58 13.31 0.51
N ILE A 12 -22.50 12.37 0.28
CA ILE A 12 -22.21 11.14 -0.47
C ILE A 12 -22.91 11.28 -1.82
N ASP A 13 -22.14 11.48 -2.86
CA ASP A 13 -22.62 11.59 -4.24
C ASP A 13 -21.73 10.75 -5.18
N ASN A 14 -22.11 10.70 -6.45
CA ASN A 14 -21.38 10.03 -7.50
C ASN A 14 -20.43 10.97 -8.27
N GLU A 15 -20.24 12.20 -7.83
CA GLU A 15 -19.36 13.14 -8.49
C GLU A 15 -17.90 12.75 -8.24
N LEU A 16 -17.20 12.42 -9.30
CA LEU A 16 -15.75 12.22 -9.31
C LEU A 16 -15.08 13.59 -9.38
N ILE A 17 -14.63 14.10 -8.25
CA ILE A 17 -13.75 15.27 -8.22
C ILE A 17 -12.34 14.77 -8.61
N PRO A 18 -11.80 15.15 -9.79
CA PRO A 18 -10.48 14.70 -10.22
C PRO A 18 -9.38 15.13 -9.24
N HIS A 19 -8.34 14.32 -9.15
CA HIS A 19 -7.12 14.58 -8.35
C HIS A 19 -7.31 14.74 -6.83
N VAL A 20 -8.41 14.22 -6.28
CA VAL A 20 -8.70 14.35 -4.84
C VAL A 20 -8.52 13.00 -4.14
N ILE A 21 -7.67 13.02 -3.10
CA ILE A 21 -7.65 11.96 -2.10
C ILE A 21 -8.91 12.09 -1.24
N LYS A 22 -9.67 11.00 -1.13
CA LYS A 22 -10.97 11.00 -0.47
C LYS A 22 -10.92 10.51 0.96
N SER A 23 -10.11 9.48 1.21
CA SER A 23 -10.02 8.86 2.55
C SER A 23 -8.72 8.08 2.73
N ILE A 24 -8.42 7.82 4.00
CA ILE A 24 -7.37 6.89 4.43
C ILE A 24 -8.04 5.87 5.33
N ALA A 25 -7.82 4.60 5.05
CA ALA A 25 -8.30 3.48 5.85
C ALA A 25 -7.12 2.66 6.35
N ALA A 26 -7.30 1.98 7.49
CA ALA A 26 -6.30 1.06 8.03
C ALA A 26 -6.95 -0.26 8.41
N LYS A 27 -6.25 -1.38 8.16
CA LYS A 27 -6.64 -2.74 8.53
C LYS A 27 -5.52 -3.35 9.36
N ASP A 28 -5.84 -3.70 10.58
CA ASP A 28 -4.90 -4.27 11.56
C ASP A 28 -4.83 -5.80 11.45
N ASP A 29 -4.03 -6.41 12.33
CA ASP A 29 -3.86 -7.86 12.46
C ASP A 29 -3.39 -8.56 11.17
N ILE A 30 -2.56 -7.89 10.40
CA ILE A 30 -2.04 -8.43 9.15
C ILE A 30 -0.74 -9.19 9.41
N THR A 31 -0.61 -10.33 8.71
CA THR A 31 0.62 -11.10 8.65
C THR A 31 1.17 -11.09 7.24
N ALA A 32 2.44 -10.71 7.10
CA ALA A 32 3.15 -10.81 5.84
C ALA A 32 3.87 -12.17 5.73
N VAL A 33 3.69 -12.86 4.61
CA VAL A 33 4.37 -14.10 4.27
C VAL A 33 5.20 -13.85 3.02
N LYS A 34 6.52 -13.92 3.16
CA LYS A 34 7.46 -13.77 2.04
C LYS A 34 8.07 -15.11 1.70
N ILE A 35 7.99 -15.52 0.45
CA ILE A 35 8.69 -16.68 -0.09
C ILE A 35 9.75 -16.21 -1.09
N VAL A 36 10.98 -16.68 -0.91
CA VAL A 36 12.11 -16.42 -1.81
C VAL A 36 12.60 -17.75 -2.38
N SER A 37 12.67 -17.84 -3.70
CA SER A 37 13.11 -19.04 -4.40
C SER A 37 13.91 -18.71 -5.66
N SER A 38 15.13 -19.15 -5.74
CA SER A 38 15.94 -19.05 -6.97
C SER A 38 15.32 -19.85 -8.14
N ARG A 39 14.47 -20.82 -7.83
CA ARG A 39 13.73 -21.61 -8.84
C ARG A 39 12.62 -20.80 -9.51
N MET A 40 12.18 -19.68 -8.92
CA MET A 40 11.12 -18.83 -9.48
C MET A 40 11.56 -18.19 -10.79
N LEU A 41 12.82 -17.82 -10.93
CA LEU A 41 13.38 -17.11 -12.09
C LEU A 41 13.16 -17.82 -13.43
N LEU A 42 13.06 -19.18 -13.42
CA LEU A 42 12.90 -19.99 -14.63
C LEU A 42 11.68 -20.93 -14.58
N ALA A 43 10.88 -20.88 -13.54
CA ALA A 43 9.79 -21.83 -13.34
C ALA A 43 8.43 -21.23 -13.73
N THR A 44 7.90 -21.66 -14.85
CA THR A 44 6.48 -21.45 -15.16
C THR A 44 5.61 -22.14 -14.11
N GLY A 45 4.57 -21.44 -13.61
CA GLY A 45 3.61 -21.99 -12.66
C GLY A 45 3.99 -21.90 -11.18
N PHE A 46 5.10 -21.25 -10.80
CA PHE A 46 5.46 -21.04 -9.40
C PHE A 46 4.35 -20.29 -8.64
N LEU A 47 3.88 -19.17 -9.17
CA LEU A 47 2.79 -18.39 -8.56
C LEU A 47 1.51 -19.22 -8.41
N ARG A 48 1.17 -20.06 -9.40
CA ARG A 48 0.04 -20.98 -9.29
C ARG A 48 0.15 -21.88 -8.08
N LYS A 49 1.34 -22.45 -7.84
CA LYS A 49 1.60 -23.32 -6.69
C LYS A 49 1.46 -22.58 -5.37
N VAL A 50 1.95 -21.35 -5.31
CA VAL A 50 1.80 -20.51 -4.11
C VAL A 50 0.32 -20.24 -3.83
N PHE A 51 -0.45 -19.78 -4.81
CA PHE A 51 -1.88 -19.52 -4.62
C PHE A 51 -2.71 -20.77 -4.33
N GLU A 52 -2.40 -21.92 -4.94
CA GLU A 52 -3.01 -23.22 -4.70
C GLU A 52 -2.89 -23.64 -3.22
N ILE A 53 -1.75 -23.34 -2.57
CA ILE A 53 -1.57 -23.60 -1.13
C ILE A 53 -2.55 -22.75 -0.31
N PHE A 54 -2.66 -21.45 -0.56
CA PHE A 54 -3.59 -20.59 0.18
C PHE A 54 -5.05 -20.97 -0.07
N GLU A 55 -5.40 -21.39 -1.28
CA GLU A 55 -6.71 -21.92 -1.65
C GLU A 55 -7.02 -23.19 -0.86
N THR A 56 -6.08 -24.14 -0.81
CA THR A 56 -6.23 -25.42 -0.09
C THR A 56 -6.56 -25.22 1.39
N PHE A 57 -5.98 -24.18 2.00
CA PHE A 57 -6.24 -23.83 3.41
C PHE A 57 -7.32 -22.75 3.57
N ASN A 58 -8.09 -22.45 2.53
CA ASN A 58 -9.18 -21.49 2.53
C ASN A 58 -8.78 -20.14 3.18
N THR A 59 -7.59 -19.65 2.81
CA THR A 59 -7.02 -18.41 3.36
C THR A 59 -6.97 -17.34 2.27
N SER A 60 -7.71 -16.25 2.49
CA SER A 60 -7.72 -15.11 1.57
C SER A 60 -6.43 -14.29 1.66
N ILE A 61 -6.05 -13.70 0.54
CA ILE A 61 -4.85 -12.86 0.41
C ILE A 61 -5.32 -11.43 0.17
N ASP A 62 -4.81 -10.47 0.96
CA ASP A 62 -5.17 -9.05 0.82
C ASP A 62 -4.27 -8.31 -0.19
N MET A 63 -2.94 -8.49 -0.07
CA MET A 63 -1.96 -7.84 -0.94
C MET A 63 -0.99 -8.88 -1.48
N VAL A 64 -0.53 -8.66 -2.71
CA VAL A 64 0.52 -9.44 -3.36
C VAL A 64 1.53 -8.50 -3.98
N THR A 65 2.81 -8.75 -3.74
CA THR A 65 3.90 -8.14 -4.49
C THR A 65 4.87 -9.20 -4.95
N THR A 66 5.35 -9.08 -6.16
CA THR A 66 6.25 -10.07 -6.76
C THR A 66 7.55 -9.41 -7.25
N SER A 67 8.61 -10.19 -7.21
CA SER A 67 9.89 -9.89 -7.87
C SER A 67 10.34 -11.11 -8.67
N GLU A 68 11.49 -11.04 -9.33
CA GLU A 68 12.03 -12.17 -10.11
C GLU A 68 12.27 -13.43 -9.28
N VAL A 69 12.58 -13.27 -7.98
CA VAL A 69 12.99 -14.36 -7.09
C VAL A 69 12.13 -14.49 -5.84
N GLY A 70 11.09 -13.69 -5.70
CA GLY A 70 10.29 -13.68 -4.47
C GLY A 70 8.88 -13.18 -4.64
N VAL A 71 8.00 -13.70 -3.78
CA VAL A 71 6.61 -13.27 -3.64
C VAL A 71 6.40 -12.88 -2.18
N SER A 72 5.78 -11.75 -1.95
CA SER A 72 5.29 -11.33 -0.63
C SER A 72 3.78 -11.22 -0.68
N LEU A 73 3.13 -11.80 0.30
CA LEU A 73 1.67 -11.89 0.43
C LEU A 73 1.28 -11.37 1.81
N SER A 74 0.11 -10.79 1.93
CA SER A 74 -0.46 -10.44 3.23
C SER A 74 -1.78 -11.15 3.45
N ILE A 75 -2.01 -11.60 4.67
CA ILE A 75 -3.22 -12.28 5.12
C ILE A 75 -3.70 -11.69 6.45
N ASP A 76 -5.01 -11.75 6.70
CA ASP A 76 -5.65 -11.35 7.96
C ASP A 76 -6.06 -12.57 8.82
N ASN A 77 -6.11 -13.77 8.24
CA ASN A 77 -6.48 -15.00 8.94
C ASN A 77 -5.26 -15.90 9.16
N LYS A 78 -4.91 -16.12 10.43
CA LYS A 78 -3.74 -16.90 10.87
C LYS A 78 -4.09 -18.38 11.18
N MET A 79 -5.36 -18.79 11.04
CA MET A 79 -5.83 -20.11 11.48
C MET A 79 -4.96 -21.28 10.94
N HIS A 80 -4.56 -21.19 9.69
CA HIS A 80 -3.76 -22.22 9.01
C HIS A 80 -2.35 -21.76 8.66
N LEU A 81 -1.84 -20.70 9.28
CA LEU A 81 -0.55 -20.10 8.96
C LEU A 81 0.60 -21.13 9.03
N THR A 82 0.62 -21.97 10.07
CA THR A 82 1.68 -22.99 10.25
C THR A 82 1.69 -23.99 9.10
N GLN A 83 0.53 -24.51 8.70
CA GLN A 83 0.42 -25.47 7.61
C GLN A 83 0.80 -24.83 6.26
N ILE A 84 0.34 -23.61 6.02
CA ILE A 84 0.71 -22.82 4.83
C ILE A 84 2.23 -22.65 4.74
N VAL A 85 2.87 -22.25 5.83
CA VAL A 85 4.32 -22.06 5.90
C VAL A 85 5.08 -23.35 5.64
N GLU A 86 4.64 -24.48 6.20
CA GLU A 86 5.25 -25.80 5.96
C GLU A 86 5.17 -26.22 4.49
N GLU A 87 4.02 -26.01 3.86
CA GLU A 87 3.86 -26.29 2.43
C GLU A 87 4.71 -25.36 1.55
N LEU A 88 4.73 -24.06 1.86
CA LEU A 88 5.53 -23.08 1.11
C LEU A 88 7.05 -23.34 1.22
N LYS A 89 7.52 -23.86 2.36
CA LYS A 89 8.95 -24.22 2.56
C LYS A 89 9.45 -25.25 1.57
N LYS A 90 8.58 -26.09 0.97
CA LYS A 90 8.94 -27.05 -0.07
C LYS A 90 9.39 -26.34 -1.37
N TYR A 91 9.02 -25.07 -1.55
CA TYR A 91 9.27 -24.31 -2.78
C TYR A 91 10.32 -23.21 -2.61
N GLY A 92 10.64 -22.82 -1.38
CA GLY A 92 11.61 -21.77 -1.12
C GLY A 92 11.82 -21.45 0.35
N THR A 93 12.61 -20.43 0.61
CA THR A 93 12.78 -19.89 1.97
C THR A 93 11.59 -19.01 2.32
N VAL A 94 10.93 -19.31 3.43
CA VAL A 94 9.74 -18.58 3.89
C VAL A 94 10.09 -17.74 5.11
N VAL A 95 9.72 -16.47 5.08
CA VAL A 95 9.81 -15.53 6.20
C VAL A 95 8.41 -15.04 6.52
N VAL A 96 8.06 -15.05 7.80
CA VAL A 96 6.76 -14.56 8.31
C VAL A 96 7.01 -13.35 9.20
N GLU A 97 6.26 -12.29 8.97
CA GLU A 97 6.28 -11.07 9.76
C GLU A 97 4.85 -10.77 10.23
N GLU A 98 4.64 -10.86 11.54
CA GLU A 98 3.36 -10.57 12.18
C GLU A 98 3.29 -9.13 12.67
N ASN A 99 2.13 -8.73 13.21
CA ASN A 99 1.87 -7.40 13.75
C ASN A 99 2.10 -6.30 12.71
N MET A 100 1.53 -6.53 11.54
CA MET A 100 1.54 -5.58 10.43
C MET A 100 0.17 -4.92 10.28
N CYS A 101 0.15 -3.77 9.60
CA CYS A 101 -1.05 -3.01 9.30
C CYS A 101 -1.03 -2.61 7.82
N ILE A 102 -2.15 -2.80 7.13
CA ILE A 102 -2.35 -2.24 5.79
C ILE A 102 -2.96 -0.86 5.93
N ILE A 103 -2.31 0.15 5.35
CA ILE A 103 -2.85 1.51 5.21
C ILE A 103 -3.20 1.71 3.74
N CYS A 104 -4.47 2.02 3.48
CA CYS A 104 -5.00 2.24 2.14
C CYS A 104 -5.39 3.71 1.97
N VAL A 105 -4.80 4.38 1.01
CA VAL A 105 -5.17 5.73 0.59
C VAL A 105 -6.09 5.61 -0.61
N VAL A 106 -7.29 6.19 -0.52
CA VAL A 106 -8.36 6.11 -1.53
C VAL A 106 -8.59 7.47 -2.16
N GLY A 107 -8.66 7.50 -3.49
CA GLY A 107 -8.88 8.72 -4.25
C GLY A 107 -8.92 8.47 -5.75
N ASP A 108 -8.78 9.52 -6.54
CA ASP A 108 -8.59 9.42 -7.98
C ASP A 108 -7.08 9.25 -8.28
N LEU A 109 -6.64 8.00 -8.35
CA LEU A 109 -5.23 7.59 -8.55
C LEU A 109 -4.98 7.00 -9.93
N ARG A 110 -5.78 7.37 -10.93
CA ARG A 110 -5.58 6.94 -12.30
C ARG A 110 -4.17 7.28 -12.75
N TRP A 111 -3.55 6.39 -13.50
CA TRP A 111 -2.15 6.51 -13.95
C TRP A 111 -1.83 7.81 -14.71
N MET A 112 -2.84 8.48 -15.27
CA MET A 112 -2.71 9.80 -15.90
C MET A 112 -2.55 10.95 -14.91
N ASN A 113 -2.90 10.75 -13.63
CA ASN A 113 -2.79 11.74 -12.56
C ASN A 113 -1.36 11.77 -12.02
N VAL A 114 -0.45 12.32 -12.80
CA VAL A 114 0.99 12.33 -12.54
C VAL A 114 1.31 13.00 -11.20
N GLY A 115 2.02 12.27 -10.33
CA GLY A 115 2.58 12.79 -9.08
C GLY A 115 1.73 12.52 -7.84
N CYS A 116 0.53 11.96 -7.94
CA CYS A 116 -0.27 11.59 -6.78
C CYS A 116 0.44 10.54 -5.92
N GLU A 117 0.95 9.47 -6.55
CA GLU A 117 1.72 8.42 -5.87
C GLU A 117 3.00 8.97 -5.22
N SER A 118 3.66 9.91 -5.88
CA SER A 118 4.86 10.57 -5.36
C SER A 118 4.57 11.41 -4.11
N CYS A 119 3.46 12.16 -4.10
CA CYS A 119 3.03 12.93 -2.93
C CYS A 119 2.67 12.02 -1.75
N ILE A 120 1.96 10.91 -2.01
CA ILE A 120 1.56 9.96 -0.97
C ILE A 120 2.80 9.27 -0.37
N THR A 121 3.72 8.80 -1.22
CA THR A 121 4.95 8.14 -0.75
C THR A 121 5.88 9.13 -0.03
N ALA A 122 5.96 10.38 -0.47
CA ALA A 122 6.74 11.41 0.21
C ALA A 122 6.21 11.73 1.62
N ALA A 123 4.90 11.61 1.85
CA ALA A 123 4.33 11.76 3.18
C ALA A 123 4.78 10.68 4.16
N LEU A 124 5.19 9.52 3.65
CA LEU A 124 5.66 8.36 4.44
C LEU A 124 7.18 8.21 4.46
N HIS A 125 7.96 9.27 4.14
CA HIS A 125 9.42 9.17 3.97
C HIS A 125 10.17 8.65 5.22
N ASP A 126 9.65 8.90 6.42
CA ASP A 126 10.24 8.44 7.68
C ASP A 126 9.66 7.11 8.19
N ILE A 127 8.69 6.54 7.49
CA ILE A 127 7.99 5.31 7.88
C ILE A 127 8.56 4.13 7.10
N PRO A 128 9.04 3.07 7.78
CA PRO A 128 9.49 1.86 7.12
C PRO A 128 8.33 1.14 6.42
N ILE A 129 8.37 1.08 5.11
CA ILE A 129 7.33 0.42 4.30
C ILE A 129 7.81 -0.97 3.90
N ARG A 130 6.99 -1.99 4.16
CA ARG A 130 7.28 -3.39 3.85
C ARG A 130 6.85 -3.79 2.45
N MET A 131 5.65 -3.35 2.03
CA MET A 131 5.06 -3.60 0.73
C MET A 131 4.28 -2.39 0.26
N ILE A 132 4.25 -2.18 -1.05
CA ILE A 132 3.38 -1.20 -1.69
C ILE A 132 2.60 -1.93 -2.79
N SER A 133 1.29 -1.79 -2.80
CA SER A 133 0.42 -2.24 -3.89
C SER A 133 -0.21 -1.04 -4.56
N PHE A 134 0.15 -0.83 -5.83
CA PHE A 134 -0.35 0.24 -6.68
C PHE A 134 -0.49 -0.26 -8.12
N GLY A 135 -1.49 0.26 -8.84
CA GLY A 135 -1.74 -0.09 -10.25
C GLY A 135 -2.73 -1.23 -10.47
N GLY A 136 -3.14 -1.95 -9.41
CA GLY A 136 -4.23 -2.93 -9.49
C GLY A 136 -5.62 -2.29 -9.48
N SER A 137 -5.71 -1.03 -9.05
CA SER A 137 -6.92 -0.21 -9.02
C SER A 137 -6.57 1.24 -9.31
N ASP A 138 -7.43 1.94 -10.02
CA ASP A 138 -7.33 3.38 -10.28
C ASP A 138 -7.72 4.24 -9.06
N HIS A 139 -8.15 3.63 -7.97
CA HIS A 139 -8.78 4.32 -6.86
C HIS A 139 -8.08 4.16 -5.52
N ASN A 140 -7.04 3.32 -5.44
CA ASN A 140 -6.32 3.13 -4.19
C ASN A 140 -4.82 2.83 -4.39
N ILE A 141 -4.05 3.18 -3.36
CA ILE A 141 -2.70 2.71 -3.12
C ILE A 141 -2.63 2.18 -1.69
N SER A 142 -2.05 1.01 -1.51
CA SER A 142 -1.97 0.35 -0.21
C SER A 142 -0.52 0.14 0.21
N PHE A 143 -0.24 0.40 1.48
CA PHE A 143 1.05 0.26 2.12
C PHE A 143 0.95 -0.74 3.25
N LEU A 144 1.89 -1.67 3.34
CA LEU A 144 2.06 -2.54 4.49
C LEU A 144 3.17 -1.98 5.38
N VAL A 145 2.82 -1.63 6.60
CA VAL A 145 3.73 -1.08 7.62
C VAL A 145 3.63 -1.90 8.90
N ARG A 146 4.55 -1.71 9.84
CA ARG A 146 4.43 -2.33 11.18
C ARG A 146 3.29 -1.67 11.94
N GLU A 147 2.61 -2.41 12.77
CA GLU A 147 1.51 -1.89 13.60
C GLU A 147 1.97 -0.75 14.52
N VAL A 148 3.20 -0.82 15.02
CA VAL A 148 3.79 0.25 15.87
C VAL A 148 3.92 1.58 15.13
N ASP A 149 4.14 1.57 13.82
CA ASP A 149 4.31 2.75 12.99
C ASP A 149 2.97 3.29 12.45
N LYS A 150 1.86 2.57 12.63
CA LYS A 150 0.52 2.90 12.12
C LYS A 150 0.08 4.31 12.47
N LYS A 151 0.17 4.68 13.75
CA LYS A 151 -0.31 5.97 14.24
C LYS A 151 0.44 7.12 13.57
N GLU A 152 1.75 7.02 13.51
CA GLU A 152 2.62 8.02 12.88
C GLU A 152 2.34 8.13 11.38
N ALA A 153 2.22 6.98 10.69
CA ALA A 153 1.89 6.93 9.29
C ALA A 153 0.53 7.58 8.97
N LEU A 154 -0.52 7.29 9.76
CA LEU A 154 -1.83 7.90 9.59
C LEU A 154 -1.81 9.40 9.83
N GLN A 155 -1.07 9.88 10.83
CA GLN A 155 -0.91 11.31 11.11
C GLN A 155 -0.16 12.02 9.98
N ALA A 156 0.93 11.44 9.50
CA ALA A 156 1.72 11.97 8.40
C ALA A 156 0.88 12.08 7.12
N LEU A 157 0.19 11.02 6.74
CA LEU A 157 -0.72 11.02 5.58
C LEU A 157 -1.85 12.03 5.74
N SER A 158 -2.50 12.06 6.91
CA SER A 158 -3.60 13.02 7.17
C SER A 158 -3.12 14.47 7.08
N TYR A 159 -1.97 14.77 7.65
CA TYR A 159 -1.39 16.10 7.60
C TYR A 159 -1.03 16.53 6.17
N HIS A 160 -0.37 15.64 5.42
CA HIS A 160 0.11 15.95 4.07
C HIS A 160 -1.00 15.97 3.02
N LEU A 161 -2.04 15.14 3.17
CA LEU A 161 -3.06 14.99 2.13
C LEU A 161 -4.31 15.84 2.37
N PHE A 162 -4.63 16.18 3.64
CA PHE A 162 -5.86 16.92 3.97
C PHE A 162 -5.62 18.28 4.63
N SER A 163 -4.37 18.70 4.87
CA SER A 163 -4.10 20.04 5.41
C SER A 163 -4.36 21.12 4.36
N PRO A 164 -4.99 22.25 4.71
CA PRO A 164 -5.30 23.34 3.78
C PRO A 164 -4.07 23.94 3.07
N LYS A 165 -2.85 23.65 3.56
CA LYS A 165 -1.58 24.08 2.96
C LYS A 165 -1.08 23.19 1.84
N CYS A 166 -1.64 21.99 1.68
CA CYS A 166 -1.34 21.05 0.63
C CYS A 166 -2.52 20.92 -0.32
N ASP A 167 -2.92 22.07 -0.92
CA ASP A 167 -3.80 22.07 -2.07
C ASP A 167 -3.10 21.24 -3.17
N GLY A 168 -3.69 20.09 -3.56
CA GLY A 168 -3.08 19.13 -4.50
C GLY A 168 -2.62 19.79 -5.81
N SER A 169 -3.20 20.96 -6.17
CA SER A 169 -2.78 21.80 -7.28
C SER A 169 -1.39 22.44 -7.05
N LYS A 170 -1.01 22.76 -5.80
CA LYS A 170 0.28 23.39 -5.46
C LYS A 170 1.41 22.39 -5.20
N ALA A 171 1.11 21.17 -4.77
CA ALA A 171 2.09 20.10 -4.70
C ALA A 171 2.60 19.75 -6.10
N PHE A 172 1.74 19.87 -7.10
CA PHE A 172 2.05 19.66 -8.53
C PHE A 172 3.02 20.74 -9.08
N GLU A 173 2.92 21.99 -8.66
CA GLU A 173 3.86 23.06 -9.06
C GLU A 173 5.23 22.92 -8.38
N LYS A 174 5.29 22.50 -7.10
CA LYS A 174 6.55 22.27 -6.39
C LYS A 174 7.37 21.11 -6.98
N SER A 175 6.73 20.05 -7.50
CA SER A 175 7.45 18.96 -8.17
C SER A 175 8.14 19.43 -9.47
N LYS A 176 7.56 20.38 -10.19
CA LYS A 176 8.20 21.05 -11.34
C LYS A 176 9.39 21.92 -10.94
N SER A 177 9.35 22.52 -9.75
CA SER A 177 10.44 23.33 -9.19
C SER A 177 11.61 22.46 -8.72
N CYS A 178 11.36 21.30 -8.14
CA CYS A 178 12.39 20.35 -7.69
C CYS A 178 13.18 19.77 -8.87
N LYS A 179 12.52 19.47 -10.01
CA LYS A 179 13.23 19.04 -11.24
C LYS A 179 14.20 20.09 -11.79
N ARG A 180 13.92 21.38 -11.59
CA ARG A 180 14.82 22.48 -12.04
C ARG A 180 16.05 22.66 -11.14
N SER A 181 15.97 22.34 -9.85
CA SER A 181 17.11 22.45 -8.94
C SER A 181 18.08 21.25 -9.06
N CYS A 182 17.59 20.03 -9.29
CA CYS A 182 18.44 18.86 -9.52
C CYS A 182 19.21 18.88 -10.85
N LEU A 183 18.72 19.60 -11.88
CA LEU A 183 19.44 19.72 -13.15
C LEU A 183 20.54 20.79 -13.12
N LYS A 184 20.48 21.75 -12.16
CA LYS A 184 21.49 22.81 -12.03
C LYS A 184 22.69 22.43 -11.18
N SER A 185 22.68 21.30 -10.48
CA SER A 185 23.80 20.82 -9.65
C SER A 185 24.69 19.79 -10.37
N LYS A 186 24.51 19.57 -11.67
CA LYS A 186 25.30 18.63 -12.50
C LYS A 186 25.92 19.29 -13.75
N LEU A 187 26.18 20.60 -13.71
CA LEU A 187 27.03 21.31 -14.67
C LEU A 187 28.21 21.96 -13.97
#